data_e9ba090c575144c74e2c7f13e4ddb7df
#
_entry.id   e9ba090c575144c74e2c7f13e4ddb7df
#
_cell.length_a   1.000
_cell.length_b   1.000
_cell.length_c   1.000
_cell.angle_alpha   90.00
_cell.angle_beta   90.00
_cell.angle_gamma   90.00
#
_symmetry.space_group_name_H-M   'P 1'
#
loop_
_entity.id
_entity.type
_entity.pdbx_description
1 polymer ?
#
loop_
_entity_poly.entity_id
_entity_poly.type
_entity_poly.pdbx_seq_one_letter_code
_entity_poly.pdbx_strand_id
1 'polypeptide(L)' 'ITLKILLIYFNYTSKLFVLEYNGVVCSKSKWDTIFLQNNDKVELITIVGGG' A
#
# COMPACT_ATOMS: atom_id res chain seq x y z
N ILE A 1 1.19 -13.28 -2.67
CA ILE A 1 0.36 -12.62 -1.67
C ILE A 1 -0.28 -11.36 -2.21
N THR A 2 -1.34 -10.92 -1.59
CA THR A 2 -1.97 -9.69 -1.99
C THR A 2 -1.26 -8.51 -1.35
N LEU A 3 -1.46 -7.33 -1.93
CA LEU A 3 -0.93 -6.10 -1.38
C LEU A 3 -1.45 -5.87 0.04
N LYS A 4 -2.72 -6.19 0.28
CA LYS A 4 -3.31 -6.03 1.62
C LYS A 4 -2.60 -6.89 2.65
N ILE A 5 -2.28 -8.13 2.31
CA ILE A 5 -1.59 -9.03 3.23
C ILE A 5 -0.20 -8.51 3.54
N LEU A 6 0.50 -7.97 2.55
CA LEU A 6 1.81 -7.37 2.78
C LEU A 6 1.71 -6.23 3.78
N LEU A 7 0.70 -5.36 3.63
CA LEU A 7 0.54 -4.22 4.52
C LEU A 7 0.18 -4.66 5.94
N ILE A 8 -0.62 -5.70 6.08
CA ILE A 8 -0.94 -6.25 7.39
C ILE A 8 0.34 -6.78 8.04
N TYR A 9 1.16 -7.48 7.28
CA TYR A 9 2.40 -8.04 7.78
C TYR A 9 3.32 -6.96 8.36
N PHE A 10 3.39 -5.81 7.69
CA PHE A 10 4.21 -4.70 8.14
C PHE A 10 3.49 -3.73 9.06
N ASN A 11 2.26 -4.05 9.43
CA ASN A 11 1.48 -3.26 10.38
C ASN A 11 1.17 -1.85 9.88
N TYR A 12 0.87 -1.73 8.60
CA TYR A 12 0.57 -0.43 8.01
C TYR A 12 -0.92 -0.13 7.87
N THR A 13 -1.77 -1.07 8.23
CA THR A 13 -3.20 -0.94 7.94
C THR A 13 -3.89 0.17 8.72
N SER A 14 -3.34 0.55 9.88
CA SER A 14 -3.94 1.60 10.71
C SER A 14 -3.30 2.97 10.50
N LYS A 15 -2.34 3.07 9.60
CA LYS A 15 -1.63 4.32 9.40
C LYS A 15 -2.22 5.08 8.22
N LEU A 16 -2.11 6.39 8.29
CA LEU A 16 -2.58 7.25 7.22
C LEU A 16 -1.45 7.44 6.20
N PHE A 17 -1.67 6.94 5.00
CA PHE A 17 -0.65 7.03 3.96
C PHE A 17 -1.29 6.88 2.59
N VAL A 18 -0.52 7.29 1.58
CA VAL A 18 -0.86 7.08 0.19
C VAL A 18 0.03 5.95 -0.33
N LEU A 19 -0.56 4.99 -1.02
CA LEU A 19 0.17 3.88 -1.57
C LEU A 19 0.27 4.01 -3.08
N GLU A 20 1.48 3.85 -3.61
CA GLU A 20 1.71 3.77 -5.05
C GLU A 20 2.17 2.38 -5.41
N TYR A 21 1.49 1.80 -6.38
CA TYR A 21 1.82 0.48 -6.89
C TYR A 21 2.29 0.64 -8.33
N ASN A 22 3.57 0.40 -8.55
CA ASN A 22 4.20 0.59 -9.87
C ASN A 22 3.96 2.01 -10.42
N GLY A 23 4.07 2.99 -9.53
CA GLY A 23 3.95 4.39 -9.92
C GLY A 23 2.54 4.92 -9.99
N VAL A 24 1.54 4.11 -9.67
CA VAL A 24 0.14 4.52 -9.74
C VAL A 24 -0.46 4.50 -8.34
N VAL A 25 -1.13 5.58 -7.97
CA VAL A 25 -1.81 5.65 -6.68
C VAL A 25 -2.90 4.61 -6.63
N CYS A 26 -2.89 3.82 -5.58
CA CYS A 26 -3.81 2.70 -5.43
C CYS A 26 -4.69 2.92 -4.21
N SER A 27 -6.00 2.93 -4.41
CA SER A 27 -6.93 3.13 -3.31
C SER A 27 -7.00 1.88 -2.43
N LYS A 28 -7.33 2.11 -1.18
CA LYS A 28 -7.38 1.05 -0.18
C LYS A 28 -8.33 -0.07 -0.57
N SER A 29 -9.42 0.25 -1.24
CA SER A 29 -10.41 -0.74 -1.63
C SER A 29 -9.89 -1.75 -2.65
N LYS A 30 -8.75 -1.47 -3.28
CA LYS A 30 -8.18 -2.37 -4.28
C LYS A 30 -7.02 -3.21 -3.76
N TRP A 31 -6.61 -2.99 -2.53
CA TRP A 31 -5.43 -3.67 -2.00
C TRP A 31 -5.59 -5.19 -1.94
N ASP A 32 -6.79 -5.68 -1.71
CA ASP A 32 -7.02 -7.12 -1.61
C ASP A 32 -7.22 -7.79 -2.96
N THR A 33 -7.27 -7.03 -4.03
CA THR A 33 -7.38 -7.57 -5.38
C THR A 33 -6.07 -7.57 -6.13
N ILE A 34 -5.05 -6.90 -5.61
CA ILE A 34 -3.74 -6.80 -6.27
C ILE A 34 -2.83 -7.88 -5.72
N PHE A 35 -2.41 -8.80 -6.58
CA PHE A 35 -1.45 -9.84 -6.23
C PHE A 35 -0.06 -9.39 -6.63
N LEU A 36 0.84 -9.38 -5.66
CA LEU A 36 2.21 -8.94 -5.88
C LEU A 36 2.97 -9.95 -6.72
N GLN A 37 3.79 -9.42 -7.62
CA GLN A 37 4.62 -10.21 -8.50
C GLN A 37 6.06 -9.71 -8.42
N ASN A 38 6.97 -10.50 -8.97
CA ASN A 38 8.37 -10.11 -9.00
C ASN A 38 8.54 -8.77 -9.71
N ASN A 39 9.43 -7.96 -9.15
CA ASN A 39 9.77 -6.64 -9.70
C ASN A 39 8.70 -5.58 -9.52
N ASP A 40 7.62 -5.87 -8.80
CA ASP A 40 6.65 -4.85 -8.47
C ASP A 40 7.25 -3.85 -7.50
N LYS A 41 6.92 -2.58 -7.70
CA LYS A 41 7.37 -1.50 -6.83
C LYS A 41 6.18 -1.00 -6.02
N VAL A 42 6.36 -1.00 -4.71
CA VAL A 42 5.33 -0.49 -3.79
C VAL A 42 5.96 0.63 -2.98
N GLU A 43 5.36 1.80 -3.03
CA GLU A 43 5.82 2.95 -2.26
C GLU A 43 4.74 3.40 -1.31
N LEU A 44 5.15 3.72 -0.10
CA LEU A 44 4.26 4.25 0.91
C LEU A 44 4.68 5.67 1.23
N ILE A 45 3.77 6.60 1.04
CA ILE A 45 4.02 8.00 1.31
C ILE A 45 3.16 8.37 2.51
N THR A 46 3.79 8.54 3.66
CA THR A 46 3.05 8.87 4.87
C THR A 46 2.66 10.33 4.86
N ILE A 47 1.46 10.59 5.35
CA ILE A 47 0.95 11.95 5.46
C ILE A 47 1.28 12.43 6.85
N VAL A 48 2.14 13.44 6.94
CA VAL A 48 2.58 13.97 8.23
C VAL A 48 2.08 15.39 8.40
N GLY A 49 1.99 15.79 9.65
CA GLY A 49 1.61 17.15 9.99
C GLY A 49 0.16 17.44 9.72
N GLY A 50 -0.60 16.49 9.45
CA GLY A 50 -2.01 16.67 9.17
C GLY A 50 -2.82 17.21 10.32
N GLY A 51 -2.17 17.63 11.22
CA GLY A 51 -2.82 18.28 12.29
C GLY A 51 -3.29 17.53 13.34
#